data_cc960e62275001ff59f8602dfbaa82a6
#
_entry.id   cc960e62275001ff59f8602dfbaa82a6
#
_cell.length_a   1.000
_cell.length_b   1.000
_cell.length_c   1.000
_cell.angle_alpha   90.00
_cell.angle_beta   90.00
_cell.angle_gamma   90.00
#
_symmetry.space_group_name_H-M   'P 1'
#
loop_
_entity.id
_entity.type
_entity.pdbx_description
1 polymer ?
#
loop_
_entity_poly.entity_id
_entity_poly.type
_entity_poly.pdbx_seq_one_letter_code
_entity_poly.pdbx_strand_id
1 'polypeptide(L)'
;MKATGIVRRIDDLGRVVIPKEIRRTLRIREGDPLEIFVDRDGEVILKKYSPIGELGDFAQEYSDSLYETTGHVAIITDRDAVVAISGAPKKQWIDRSIVPVVEKAMDSRRTITTKLGEHTEDDQWGFAMQVIAPIISEGDPIGSVILGTNEQNRSLGELEIKLCETAAGFLAKQMEQ
;
A
#
# COMPACT_ATOMS: atom_id res chain seq x y z
N MET A 1 5.99 -6.54 25.12
CA MET A 1 5.76 -5.16 24.60
C MET A 1 6.71 -4.17 25.28
N LYS A 2 7.05 -3.04 24.63
CA LYS A 2 7.91 -2.00 25.21
C LYS A 2 7.04 -0.84 25.69
N ALA A 3 7.13 -0.48 26.97
CA ALA A 3 6.41 0.68 27.51
C ALA A 3 6.95 1.98 26.91
N THR A 4 6.05 2.87 26.50
CA THR A 4 6.40 4.19 25.95
C THR A 4 6.59 5.24 27.05
N GLY A 5 6.17 4.96 28.28
CA GLY A 5 6.18 5.92 29.40
C GLY A 5 5.13 7.03 29.27
N ILE A 6 4.29 6.98 28.24
CA ILE A 6 3.28 7.99 27.99
C ILE A 6 1.94 7.54 28.62
N VAL A 7 1.36 8.41 29.47
CA VAL A 7 0.05 8.20 30.07
C VAL A 7 -0.92 9.22 29.51
N ARG A 8 -2.13 8.78 29.11
CA ARG A 8 -3.21 9.62 28.61
C ARG A 8 -4.50 9.29 29.36
N ARG A 9 -5.33 10.31 29.53
CA ARG A 9 -6.68 10.15 30.12
C ARG A 9 -7.71 10.00 29.03
N ILE A 10 -8.73 9.20 29.29
CA ILE A 10 -9.94 9.14 28.49
C ILE A 10 -10.75 10.41 28.76
N ASP A 11 -11.22 11.09 27.71
CA ASP A 11 -12.09 12.26 27.83
C ASP A 11 -13.57 11.87 28.10
N ASP A 12 -14.43 12.87 28.26
CA ASP A 12 -15.86 12.70 28.52
C ASP A 12 -16.64 12.05 27.37
N LEU A 13 -16.07 12.04 26.16
CA LEU A 13 -16.59 11.34 24.97
C LEU A 13 -15.97 9.94 24.77
N GLY A 14 -15.20 9.45 25.74
CA GLY A 14 -14.55 8.12 25.64
C GLY A 14 -13.35 8.06 24.69
N ARG A 15 -12.73 9.19 24.34
CA ARG A 15 -11.60 9.26 23.39
C ARG A 15 -10.27 9.27 24.12
N VAL A 16 -9.29 8.60 23.53
CA VAL A 16 -7.88 8.68 23.93
C VAL A 16 -7.06 9.28 22.78
N VAL A 17 -6.29 10.33 23.07
CA VAL A 17 -5.41 10.95 22.08
C VAL A 17 -4.15 10.12 21.92
N ILE A 18 -3.90 9.61 20.71
CA ILE A 18 -2.62 8.97 20.35
C ILE A 18 -1.58 10.07 20.14
N PRO A 19 -0.49 10.11 20.94
CA PRO A 19 0.54 11.12 20.81
C PRO A 19 1.17 11.22 19.43
N LYS A 20 1.56 12.44 19.04
CA LYS A 20 2.15 12.70 17.72
C LYS A 20 3.41 11.84 17.47
N GLU A 21 4.22 11.61 18.50
CA GLU A 21 5.43 10.82 18.43
C GLU A 21 5.13 9.36 18.08
N ILE A 22 4.09 8.78 18.71
CA ILE A 22 3.64 7.40 18.43
C ILE A 22 3.06 7.35 17.02
N ARG A 23 2.19 8.30 16.64
CA ARG A 23 1.62 8.35 15.29
C ARG A 23 2.70 8.43 14.22
N ARG A 24 3.73 9.26 14.43
CA ARG A 24 4.86 9.39 13.50
C ARG A 24 5.67 8.10 13.39
N THR A 25 5.98 7.47 14.52
CA THR A 25 6.77 6.21 14.55
C THR A 25 6.04 5.07 13.87
N LEU A 26 4.72 4.97 14.07
CA LEU A 26 3.88 3.93 13.48
C LEU A 26 3.24 4.34 12.15
N ARG A 27 3.58 5.51 11.61
CA ARG A 27 3.00 6.09 10.39
C ARG A 27 1.46 6.11 10.40
N ILE A 28 0.88 6.46 11.54
CA ILE A 28 -0.57 6.65 11.68
C ILE A 28 -0.91 8.07 11.25
N ARG A 29 -1.70 8.21 10.18
CA ARG A 29 -2.17 9.49 9.64
C ARG A 29 -3.55 9.82 10.17
N GLU A 30 -3.97 11.07 10.03
CA GLU A 30 -5.35 11.48 10.23
C GLU A 30 -6.25 10.74 9.23
N GLY A 31 -7.37 10.18 9.72
CA GLY A 31 -8.29 9.39 8.91
C GLY A 31 -7.89 7.91 8.72
N ASP A 32 -6.68 7.49 9.14
CA ASP A 32 -6.33 6.07 9.07
C ASP A 32 -7.25 5.24 9.97
N PRO A 33 -7.86 4.17 9.46
CA PRO A 33 -8.65 3.26 10.28
C PRO A 33 -7.76 2.44 11.20
N LEU A 34 -8.16 2.31 12.46
CA LEU A 34 -7.50 1.48 13.44
C LEU A 34 -8.48 0.43 13.95
N GLU A 35 -8.06 -0.82 13.92
CA GLU A 35 -8.78 -1.92 14.53
C GLU A 35 -8.43 -2.02 16.00
N ILE A 36 -9.44 -2.22 16.85
CA ILE A 36 -9.31 -2.28 18.29
C ILE A 36 -9.43 -3.72 18.74
N PHE A 37 -8.40 -4.23 19.38
CA PHE A 37 -8.39 -5.55 20.02
C PHE A 37 -8.38 -5.39 21.54
N VAL A 38 -9.00 -6.33 22.22
CA VAL A 38 -8.97 -6.43 23.67
C VAL A 38 -8.50 -7.84 24.02
N ASP A 39 -7.47 -7.96 24.86
CA ASP A 39 -7.00 -9.25 25.33
C ASP A 39 -7.55 -9.59 26.74
N ARG A 40 -7.21 -10.79 27.23
CA ARG A 40 -7.69 -11.29 28.52
C ARG A 40 -7.04 -10.61 29.72
N ASP A 41 -5.91 -9.98 29.50
CA ASP A 41 -5.14 -9.28 30.55
C ASP A 41 -5.58 -7.81 30.70
N GLY A 42 -6.60 -7.40 29.92
CA GLY A 42 -7.20 -6.08 29.98
C GLY A 42 -6.42 -5.03 29.15
N GLU A 43 -5.60 -5.47 28.22
CA GLU A 43 -4.92 -4.58 27.28
C GLU A 43 -5.85 -4.19 26.13
N VAL A 44 -5.79 -2.92 25.72
CA VAL A 44 -6.41 -2.43 24.50
C VAL A 44 -5.33 -2.20 23.47
N ILE A 45 -5.37 -2.95 22.39
CA ILE A 45 -4.37 -2.95 21.33
C ILE A 45 -4.98 -2.29 20.09
N LEU A 46 -4.33 -1.26 19.57
CA LEU A 46 -4.70 -0.61 18.31
C LEU A 46 -3.76 -1.10 17.22
N LYS A 47 -4.32 -1.61 16.14
CA LYS A 47 -3.56 -1.97 14.92
C LYS A 47 -4.05 -1.16 13.74
N LYS A 48 -3.15 -0.79 12.84
CA LYS A 48 -3.57 -0.23 11.55
C LYS A 48 -4.39 -1.27 10.81
N TYR A 49 -5.56 -0.85 10.38
CA TYR A 49 -6.41 -1.68 9.53
C TYR A 49 -6.00 -1.49 8.06
N SER A 50 -5.73 -2.58 7.38
CA SER A 50 -5.39 -2.59 5.96
C SER A 50 -6.47 -3.36 5.19
N PRO A 51 -7.42 -2.67 4.55
CA PRO A 51 -8.46 -3.35 3.75
C PRO A 51 -7.85 -4.26 2.69
N ILE A 52 -6.83 -3.80 1.98
CA ILE A 52 -6.13 -4.62 0.97
C ILE A 52 -5.39 -5.80 1.61
N GLY A 53 -4.87 -5.64 2.83
CA GLY A 53 -4.24 -6.73 3.57
C GLY A 53 -5.19 -7.88 3.89
N GLU A 54 -6.48 -7.61 4.13
CA GLU A 54 -7.51 -8.64 4.32
C GLU A 54 -7.79 -9.45 3.04
N LEU A 55 -7.55 -8.87 1.88
CA LEU A 55 -7.65 -9.55 0.58
C LEU A 55 -6.34 -10.27 0.17
N GLY A 56 -5.44 -10.58 1.12
CA GLY A 56 -4.07 -11.03 0.83
C GLY A 56 -3.97 -12.14 -0.20
N ASP A 57 -4.72 -13.25 -0.06
CA ASP A 57 -4.70 -14.35 -1.01
C ASP A 57 -5.25 -13.91 -2.37
N PHE A 58 -6.33 -13.15 -2.38
CA PHE A 58 -6.94 -12.62 -3.59
C PHE A 58 -6.04 -11.59 -4.29
N ALA A 59 -5.41 -10.70 -3.54
CA ALA A 59 -4.43 -9.76 -4.07
C ALA A 59 -3.23 -10.48 -4.69
N GLN A 60 -2.80 -11.60 -4.08
CA GLN A 60 -1.73 -12.43 -4.63
C GLN A 60 -2.14 -13.10 -5.95
N GLU A 61 -3.32 -13.71 -6.02
CA GLU A 61 -3.85 -14.32 -7.25
C GLU A 61 -3.97 -13.28 -8.38
N TYR A 62 -4.38 -12.06 -8.04
CA TYR A 62 -4.47 -10.98 -9.02
C TYR A 62 -3.08 -10.54 -9.52
N SER A 63 -2.12 -10.42 -8.61
CA SER A 63 -0.72 -10.14 -8.94
C SER A 63 -0.12 -11.22 -9.84
N ASP A 64 -0.41 -12.51 -9.55
CA ASP A 64 0.02 -13.64 -10.37
C ASP A 64 -0.55 -13.55 -11.79
N SER A 65 -1.85 -13.26 -11.92
CA SER A 65 -2.51 -13.08 -13.22
C SER A 65 -1.94 -11.93 -14.04
N LEU A 66 -1.63 -10.80 -13.40
CA LEU A 66 -0.98 -9.66 -14.07
C LEU A 66 0.40 -10.03 -14.58
N TYR A 67 1.20 -10.72 -13.75
CA TYR A 67 2.53 -11.17 -14.15
C TYR A 67 2.49 -12.19 -15.30
N GLU A 68 1.63 -13.20 -15.22
CA GLU A 68 1.47 -14.21 -16.26
C GLU A 68 1.05 -13.60 -17.60
N THR A 69 0.19 -12.58 -17.57
CA THR A 69 -0.32 -11.93 -18.78
C THR A 69 0.67 -10.97 -19.40
N THR A 70 1.39 -10.18 -18.56
CA THR A 70 2.24 -9.08 -19.04
C THR A 70 3.72 -9.41 -19.07
N GLY A 71 4.18 -10.37 -18.25
CA GLY A 71 5.59 -10.65 -18.02
C GLY A 71 6.32 -9.55 -17.22
N HIS A 72 5.59 -8.56 -16.70
CA HIS A 72 6.14 -7.49 -15.86
C HIS A 72 5.98 -7.84 -14.38
N VAL A 73 6.92 -7.39 -13.55
CA VAL A 73 6.76 -7.53 -12.09
C VAL A 73 5.48 -6.81 -11.68
N ALA A 74 4.57 -7.56 -11.06
CA ALA A 74 3.28 -7.05 -10.59
C ALA A 74 3.29 -6.96 -9.07
N ILE A 75 2.99 -5.77 -8.54
CA ILE A 75 2.99 -5.49 -7.11
C ILE A 75 1.64 -4.89 -6.71
N ILE A 76 1.10 -5.34 -5.58
CA ILE A 76 -0.04 -4.74 -4.93
C ILE A 76 0.40 -4.28 -3.54
N THR A 77 0.10 -3.04 -3.19
CA THR A 77 0.45 -2.46 -1.90
C THR A 77 -0.82 -2.04 -1.15
N ASP A 78 -0.74 -1.99 0.16
CA ASP A 78 -1.59 -1.12 0.95
C ASP A 78 -1.00 0.31 1.02
N ARG A 79 -1.40 1.11 1.99
CA ARG A 79 -0.89 2.49 2.15
C ARG A 79 0.55 2.57 2.64
N ASP A 80 1.13 1.49 3.13
CA ASP A 80 2.43 1.52 3.79
C ASP A 80 3.42 0.48 3.29
N ALA A 81 2.93 -0.66 2.78
CA ALA A 81 3.78 -1.80 2.44
C ALA A 81 3.25 -2.63 1.27
N VAL A 82 4.13 -3.47 0.73
CA VAL A 82 3.80 -4.48 -0.28
C VAL A 82 3.01 -5.62 0.35
N VAL A 83 1.83 -5.89 -0.19
CA VAL A 83 0.92 -6.97 0.24
C VAL A 83 1.03 -8.20 -0.67
N ALA A 84 1.18 -7.99 -1.97
CA ALA A 84 1.34 -9.08 -2.94
C ALA A 84 2.36 -8.72 -4.00
N ILE A 85 3.06 -9.73 -4.51
CA ILE A 85 4.03 -9.56 -5.59
C ILE A 85 4.16 -10.82 -6.43
N SER A 86 4.34 -10.64 -7.75
CA SER A 86 4.67 -11.68 -8.71
C SER A 86 5.74 -11.21 -9.67
N GLY A 87 6.59 -12.14 -10.13
CA GLY A 87 7.74 -11.83 -10.98
C GLY A 87 9.00 -11.42 -10.21
N ALA A 88 8.98 -11.43 -8.86
CA ALA A 88 10.14 -11.20 -8.02
C ALA A 88 10.07 -12.03 -6.71
N PRO A 89 11.18 -12.21 -5.97
CA PRO A 89 11.20 -13.05 -4.78
C PRO A 89 10.31 -12.50 -3.64
N LYS A 90 9.21 -13.19 -3.32
CA LYS A 90 8.24 -12.78 -2.29
C LYS A 90 8.88 -12.42 -0.96
N LYS A 91 9.83 -13.22 -0.47
CA LYS A 91 10.52 -13.01 0.82
C LYS A 91 11.28 -11.68 0.94
N GLN A 92 11.65 -11.08 -0.19
CA GLN A 92 12.39 -9.81 -0.22
C GLN A 92 11.47 -8.60 -0.35
N TRP A 93 10.22 -8.82 -0.77
CA TRP A 93 9.31 -7.76 -1.14
C TRP A 93 8.10 -7.64 -0.22
N ILE A 94 7.51 -8.74 0.23
CA ILE A 94 6.37 -8.69 1.15
C ILE A 94 6.75 -7.92 2.42
N ASP A 95 5.85 -7.08 2.91
CA ASP A 95 6.03 -6.15 4.04
C ASP A 95 7.09 -5.05 3.82
N ARG A 96 7.69 -4.99 2.64
CA ARG A 96 8.59 -3.89 2.30
C ARG A 96 7.82 -2.59 2.20
N SER A 97 8.34 -1.54 2.84
CA SER A 97 7.72 -0.21 2.79
C SER A 97 7.62 0.32 1.36
N ILE A 98 6.52 1.01 1.08
CA ILE A 98 6.35 1.74 -0.18
C ILE A 98 7.41 2.85 -0.30
N VAL A 99 7.67 3.25 -1.53
CA VAL A 99 8.61 4.34 -1.87
C VAL A 99 7.84 5.64 -2.11
N PRO A 100 8.49 6.82 -1.98
CA PRO A 100 7.81 8.12 -2.07
C PRO A 100 6.97 8.33 -3.34
N VAL A 101 7.41 7.79 -4.49
CA VAL A 101 6.64 7.90 -5.74
C VAL A 101 5.31 7.15 -5.68
N VAL A 102 5.25 6.03 -4.97
CA VAL A 102 4.01 5.27 -4.74
C VAL A 102 3.08 6.05 -3.82
N GLU A 103 3.60 6.62 -2.74
CA GLU A 103 2.83 7.50 -1.85
C GLU A 103 2.26 8.70 -2.61
N LYS A 104 3.07 9.34 -3.47
CA LYS A 104 2.65 10.46 -4.31
C LYS A 104 1.51 10.09 -5.27
N ALA A 105 1.52 8.88 -5.87
CA ALA A 105 0.44 8.41 -6.72
C ALA A 105 -0.87 8.28 -5.93
N MET A 106 -0.83 7.72 -4.74
CA MET A 106 -1.99 7.61 -3.85
C MET A 106 -2.51 8.98 -3.40
N ASP A 107 -1.64 9.88 -2.94
CA ASP A 107 -2.02 11.20 -2.45
C ASP A 107 -2.63 12.08 -3.56
N SER A 108 -2.07 11.99 -4.77
CA SER A 108 -2.61 12.71 -5.93
C SER A 108 -3.84 12.06 -6.55
N ARG A 109 -4.17 10.81 -6.16
CA ARG A 109 -5.24 9.98 -6.74
C ARG A 109 -5.12 9.83 -8.26
N ARG A 110 -3.89 9.74 -8.75
CA ARG A 110 -3.59 9.68 -10.20
C ARG A 110 -2.62 8.57 -10.50
N THR A 111 -2.82 7.90 -11.62
CA THR A 111 -1.84 6.97 -12.18
C THR A 111 -0.58 7.73 -12.58
N ILE A 112 0.57 7.23 -12.14
CA ILE A 112 1.89 7.79 -12.42
C ILE A 112 2.71 6.75 -13.19
N THR A 113 3.40 7.20 -14.23
CA THR A 113 4.42 6.42 -14.93
C THR A 113 5.78 7.06 -14.67
N THR A 114 6.78 6.26 -14.29
CA THR A 114 8.15 6.75 -14.08
C THR A 114 9.14 5.96 -14.91
N LYS A 115 10.24 6.62 -15.26
CA LYS A 115 11.42 6.01 -15.92
C LYS A 115 12.64 6.21 -15.05
N LEU A 116 13.58 5.26 -15.13
CA LEU A 116 14.85 5.36 -14.43
C LEU A 116 15.55 6.69 -14.75
N GLY A 117 15.92 7.44 -13.72
CA GLY A 117 16.55 8.75 -13.85
C GLY A 117 15.62 9.96 -13.79
N GLU A 118 14.30 9.77 -13.92
CA GLU A 118 13.34 10.89 -13.82
C GLU A 118 12.99 11.26 -12.37
N HIS A 119 13.05 10.28 -11.44
CA HIS A 119 12.72 10.44 -10.02
C HIS A 119 13.62 9.61 -9.12
N THR A 120 14.95 9.69 -9.33
CA THR A 120 15.94 8.82 -8.65
C THR A 120 15.95 8.94 -7.13
N GLU A 121 15.53 10.08 -6.56
CA GLU A 121 15.44 10.27 -5.11
C GLU A 121 14.16 9.66 -4.53
N ASP A 122 13.11 9.52 -5.33
CA ASP A 122 11.78 9.06 -4.93
C ASP A 122 11.53 7.57 -5.24
N ASP A 123 12.37 6.95 -6.08
CA ASP A 123 12.26 5.54 -6.47
C ASP A 123 13.44 4.71 -5.96
N GLN A 124 13.26 4.12 -4.78
CA GLN A 124 14.25 3.23 -4.17
C GLN A 124 14.06 1.75 -4.56
N TRP A 125 13.03 1.42 -5.35
CA TRP A 125 12.82 0.05 -5.82
C TRP A 125 13.65 -0.29 -7.07
N GLY A 126 14.08 0.74 -7.81
CA GLY A 126 15.08 0.62 -8.89
C GLY A 126 14.55 0.01 -10.17
N PHE A 127 13.25 0.11 -10.46
CA PHE A 127 12.71 -0.28 -11.76
C PHE A 127 13.19 0.66 -12.88
N ALA A 128 13.52 0.08 -14.04
CA ALA A 128 13.84 0.89 -15.22
C ALA A 128 12.62 1.70 -15.69
N MET A 129 11.43 1.13 -15.54
CA MET A 129 10.16 1.80 -15.79
C MET A 129 9.06 1.16 -14.92
N GLN A 130 8.13 1.96 -14.44
CA GLN A 130 6.96 1.47 -13.69
C GLN A 130 5.72 2.31 -13.95
N VAL A 131 4.57 1.66 -13.85
CA VAL A 131 3.23 2.27 -13.82
C VAL A 131 2.65 2.01 -12.44
N ILE A 132 2.13 3.04 -11.80
CA ILE A 132 1.56 3.01 -10.45
C ILE A 132 0.15 3.54 -10.52
N ALA A 133 -0.86 2.70 -10.30
CA ALA A 133 -2.27 3.08 -10.25
C ALA A 133 -2.78 2.99 -8.80
N PRO A 134 -3.29 4.07 -8.21
CA PRO A 134 -3.84 4.05 -6.87
C PRO A 134 -5.16 3.28 -6.81
N ILE A 135 -5.38 2.54 -5.73
CA ILE A 135 -6.64 1.88 -5.40
C ILE A 135 -7.43 2.87 -4.55
N ILE A 136 -8.55 3.37 -5.08
CA ILE A 136 -9.39 4.37 -4.43
C ILE A 136 -10.73 3.72 -4.08
N SER A 137 -11.04 3.60 -2.81
CA SER A 137 -12.32 3.12 -2.29
C SER A 137 -13.01 4.24 -1.52
N GLU A 138 -14.27 4.52 -1.82
CA GLU A 138 -15.06 5.61 -1.20
C GLU A 138 -14.36 6.99 -1.19
N GLY A 139 -13.49 7.24 -2.17
CA GLY A 139 -12.72 8.47 -2.30
C GLY A 139 -11.36 8.47 -1.57
N ASP A 140 -11.07 7.45 -0.78
CA ASP A 140 -9.81 7.33 -0.05
C ASP A 140 -8.83 6.35 -0.73
N PRO A 141 -7.55 6.71 -0.82
CA PRO A 141 -6.54 5.78 -1.31
C PRO A 141 -6.27 4.72 -0.25
N ILE A 142 -6.46 3.45 -0.59
CA ILE A 142 -6.26 2.30 0.29
C ILE A 142 -5.04 1.45 -0.09
N GLY A 143 -4.45 1.71 -1.26
CA GLY A 143 -3.30 1.00 -1.76
C GLY A 143 -2.98 1.37 -3.20
N SER A 144 -2.17 0.54 -3.87
CA SER A 144 -1.83 0.71 -5.28
C SER A 144 -1.58 -0.60 -6.00
N VAL A 145 -1.77 -0.59 -7.32
CA VAL A 145 -1.35 -1.64 -8.25
C VAL A 145 -0.20 -1.10 -9.08
N ILE A 146 0.86 -1.87 -9.21
CA ILE A 146 2.09 -1.44 -9.86
C ILE A 146 2.55 -2.53 -10.83
N LEU A 147 2.88 -2.12 -12.06
CA LEU A 147 3.64 -2.93 -12.99
C LEU A 147 5.00 -2.30 -13.19
N GLY A 148 6.07 -3.09 -13.01
CA GLY A 148 7.45 -2.64 -13.13
C GLY A 148 8.29 -3.54 -14.03
N THR A 149 9.27 -2.96 -14.70
CA THR A 149 10.25 -3.70 -15.50
C THR A 149 11.66 -3.21 -15.22
N ASN A 150 12.61 -4.14 -15.21
CA ASN A 150 14.06 -3.83 -15.14
C ASN A 150 14.70 -3.82 -16.52
N GLU A 151 13.96 -4.20 -17.57
CA GLU A 151 14.45 -4.23 -18.93
C GLU A 151 14.38 -2.83 -19.54
N GLN A 152 15.53 -2.22 -19.84
CA GLN A 152 15.61 -0.87 -20.41
C GLN A 152 14.97 -0.76 -21.81
N ASN A 153 14.86 -1.87 -22.54
CA ASN A 153 14.28 -1.92 -23.88
C ASN A 153 12.77 -2.22 -23.89
N ARG A 154 12.16 -2.44 -22.73
CA ARG A 154 10.72 -2.65 -22.59
C ARG A 154 10.05 -1.35 -22.17
N SER A 155 9.11 -0.85 -22.95
CA SER A 155 8.30 0.30 -22.60
C SER A 155 7.00 -0.17 -21.96
N LEU A 156 6.61 0.44 -20.86
CA LEU A 156 5.26 0.34 -20.30
C LEU A 156 4.43 1.45 -20.92
N GLY A 157 3.39 1.08 -21.65
CA GLY A 157 2.58 2.02 -22.43
C GLY A 157 1.14 2.10 -21.93
N GLU A 158 0.25 2.49 -22.84
CA GLU A 158 -1.18 2.67 -22.54
C GLU A 158 -1.84 1.35 -22.09
N LEU A 159 -1.41 0.21 -22.61
CA LEU A 159 -1.92 -1.09 -22.21
C LEU A 159 -1.66 -1.37 -20.72
N GLU A 160 -0.43 -1.19 -20.28
CA GLU A 160 -0.04 -1.44 -18.88
C GLU A 160 -0.73 -0.44 -17.94
N ILE A 161 -0.90 0.81 -18.36
CA ILE A 161 -1.68 1.81 -17.61
C ILE A 161 -3.11 1.32 -17.43
N LYS A 162 -3.78 0.90 -18.50
CA LYS A 162 -5.17 0.40 -18.44
C LYS A 162 -5.30 -0.87 -17.61
N LEU A 163 -4.34 -1.78 -17.67
CA LEU A 163 -4.33 -2.97 -16.84
C LEU A 163 -4.20 -2.64 -15.36
N CYS A 164 -3.28 -1.73 -14.99
CA CYS A 164 -3.15 -1.27 -13.60
C CYS A 164 -4.42 -0.55 -13.11
N GLU A 165 -4.99 0.35 -13.91
CA GLU A 165 -6.21 1.07 -13.55
C GLU A 165 -7.42 0.13 -13.42
N THR A 166 -7.53 -0.87 -14.30
CA THR A 166 -8.61 -1.87 -14.24
C THR A 166 -8.46 -2.73 -12.97
N ALA A 167 -7.26 -3.18 -12.68
CA ALA A 167 -6.96 -3.94 -11.47
C ALA A 167 -7.25 -3.12 -10.20
N ALA A 168 -6.80 -1.87 -10.16
CA ALA A 168 -7.04 -0.97 -9.03
C ALA A 168 -8.54 -0.72 -8.81
N GLY A 169 -9.29 -0.45 -9.89
CA GLY A 169 -10.73 -0.27 -9.82
C GLY A 169 -11.50 -1.52 -9.40
N PHE A 170 -11.03 -2.70 -9.79
CA PHE A 170 -11.64 -3.96 -9.37
C PHE A 170 -11.38 -4.22 -7.88
N LEU A 171 -10.14 -4.06 -7.40
CA LEU A 171 -9.81 -4.23 -6.00
C LEU A 171 -10.58 -3.24 -5.11
N ALA A 172 -10.72 -1.98 -5.55
CA ALA A 172 -11.53 -1.00 -4.83
C ALA A 172 -12.98 -1.48 -4.63
N LYS A 173 -13.62 -1.99 -5.69
CA LYS A 173 -15.00 -2.52 -5.63
C LYS A 173 -15.16 -3.74 -4.73
N GLN A 174 -14.12 -4.57 -4.57
CA GLN A 174 -14.17 -5.69 -3.65
C GLN A 174 -14.22 -5.23 -2.18
N MET A 175 -13.69 -4.03 -1.89
CA MET A 175 -13.70 -3.45 -0.55
C MET A 175 -14.99 -2.71 -0.19
N GLU A 176 -15.84 -2.42 -1.19
CA GLU A 176 -17.13 -1.74 -1.00
C GLU A 176 -18.30 -2.73 -0.77
N GLN A 177 -18.03 -4.04 -0.76
CA GLN A 177 -19.02 -5.09 -0.51
C GLN A 177 -18.99 -5.54 0.95
#